data_57743cc2cc1171b37b6820c17d18713c
#
_entry.id   57743cc2cc1171b37b6820c17d18713c
#
_cell.length_a   1.000
_cell.length_b   1.000
_cell.length_c   1.000
_cell.angle_alpha   90.00
_cell.angle_beta   90.00
_cell.angle_gamma   90.00
#
_symmetry.space_group_name_H-M   'P 1'
#
loop_
_entity.id
_entity.type
_entity.pdbx_description
1 polymer ?
#
loop_
_entity_poly.entity_id
_entity_poly.type
_entity_poly.pdbx_seq_one_letter_code
_entity_poly.pdbx_strand_id
1 'polypeptide(L)'
;MTDMAKKQLRKKIPQLQLALEGCVLPHHRLLLREMIEDLDHVGAKITRIEETIEQQMRPFQSAVHRWLTVPGIKHRLAWTLVAEVGPTGEAFPSAADLVSWAGVCPGNNQTAGKRKSGTTRAGHPWLRRALCEAAWAASKSKGTYLPAQFRRLAAWRGPKRALIAVASAILTAGYYMLHRGTTYQELGPDYFDKPNTVRATHRLVKRLEALGHRVILEPRFIPAPSS
;
A
#
# COMPACT_ATOMS: atom_id res chain seq x y z
N MET A 1 16.91 30.13 -2.69
CA MET A 1 16.88 28.78 -3.31
C MET A 1 17.53 27.69 -2.44
N THR A 2 18.62 27.97 -1.75
CA THR A 2 19.32 26.98 -0.92
C THR A 2 18.55 26.51 0.29
N ASP A 3 17.57 27.28 0.81
CA ASP A 3 16.71 26.91 1.94
C ASP A 3 15.73 25.79 1.62
N MET A 4 15.52 25.48 0.34
CA MET A 4 14.68 24.35 -0.09
C MET A 4 15.40 23.00 -0.07
N ALA A 5 16.70 22.97 0.23
CA ALA A 5 17.48 21.73 0.32
C ALA A 5 17.01 20.86 1.46
N LYS A 6 16.64 19.58 1.18
CA LYS A 6 16.17 18.60 2.17
C LYS A 6 17.14 17.43 2.31
N LYS A 7 17.21 16.86 3.53
CA LYS A 7 17.98 15.63 3.83
C LYS A 7 19.48 15.77 3.47
N GLN A 8 19.99 14.86 2.62
CA GLN A 8 21.42 14.82 2.23
C GLN A 8 21.87 16.06 1.43
N LEU A 9 20.96 16.73 0.73
CA LEU A 9 21.29 17.95 0.00
C LEU A 9 21.64 19.12 0.91
N ARG A 10 21.19 19.15 2.17
CA ARG A 10 21.61 20.16 3.16
C ARG A 10 23.10 20.16 3.42
N LYS A 11 23.76 19.00 3.40
CA LYS A 11 25.22 18.87 3.57
C LYS A 11 26.01 19.39 2.37
N LYS A 12 25.36 19.58 1.22
CA LYS A 12 25.94 20.03 -0.05
C LYS A 12 25.51 21.44 -0.45
N ILE A 13 24.98 22.23 0.48
CA ILE A 13 24.52 23.61 0.20
C ILE A 13 25.59 24.47 -0.48
N PRO A 14 26.88 24.50 -0.04
CA PRO A 14 27.90 25.29 -0.71
C PRO A 14 28.15 24.86 -2.17
N GLN A 15 28.13 23.54 -2.42
CA GLN A 15 28.28 22.98 -3.77
C GLN A 15 27.07 23.27 -4.65
N LEU A 16 25.86 23.27 -4.05
CA LEU A 16 24.62 23.65 -4.74
C LEU A 16 24.61 25.14 -5.07
N GLN A 17 25.12 26.00 -4.20
CA GLN A 17 25.26 27.43 -4.47
C GLN A 17 26.15 27.65 -5.68
N LEU A 18 27.32 27.05 -5.71
CA LEU A 18 28.28 27.15 -6.82
C LEU A 18 27.67 26.62 -8.14
N ALA A 19 26.92 25.50 -8.08
CA ALA A 19 26.24 24.93 -9.24
C ALA A 19 25.08 25.79 -9.75
N LEU A 20 24.41 26.54 -8.86
CA LEU A 20 23.31 27.43 -9.18
C LEU A 20 23.78 28.83 -9.60
N GLU A 21 25.05 29.18 -9.43
CA GLU A 21 25.69 30.40 -9.98
C GLU A 21 25.94 30.31 -11.48
N GLY A 22 25.41 29.30 -12.16
CA GLY A 22 25.43 29.14 -13.59
C GLY A 22 24.79 30.31 -14.34
N CYS A 23 25.15 30.46 -15.59
CA CYS A 23 24.66 31.53 -16.48
C CYS A 23 23.17 31.32 -16.80
N VAL A 24 22.27 31.90 -16.00
CA VAL A 24 20.83 31.93 -16.26
C VAL A 24 20.54 33.10 -17.21
N LEU A 25 20.42 32.80 -18.50
CA LEU A 25 20.08 33.75 -19.54
C LEU A 25 18.61 34.21 -19.45
N PRO A 26 18.26 35.38 -20.05
CA PRO A 26 16.89 35.92 -19.98
C PRO A 26 15.83 34.93 -20.45
N HIS A 27 16.09 34.17 -21.51
CA HIS A 27 15.15 33.15 -21.99
C HIS A 27 14.97 32.00 -21.03
N HIS A 28 15.99 31.58 -20.26
CA HIS A 28 15.83 30.58 -19.21
C HIS A 28 14.92 31.10 -18.10
N ARG A 29 15.06 32.39 -17.73
CA ARG A 29 14.19 33.00 -16.71
C ARG A 29 12.74 33.06 -17.15
N LEU A 30 12.51 33.39 -18.45
CA LEU A 30 11.18 33.38 -19.03
C LEU A 30 10.56 31.98 -18.94
N LEU A 31 11.25 30.96 -19.46
CA LEU A 31 10.75 29.58 -19.45
C LEU A 31 10.49 29.07 -18.04
N LEU A 32 11.38 29.35 -17.08
CA LEU A 32 11.19 28.93 -15.69
C LEU A 32 9.98 29.63 -15.05
N ARG A 33 9.72 30.89 -15.37
CA ARG A 33 8.54 31.61 -14.89
C ARG A 33 7.27 30.97 -15.42
N GLU A 34 7.17 30.77 -16.72
CA GLU A 34 6.02 30.09 -17.34
C GLU A 34 5.77 28.70 -16.72
N MET A 35 6.84 27.91 -16.53
CA MET A 35 6.74 26.59 -15.89
C MET A 35 6.23 26.65 -14.44
N ILE A 36 6.64 27.67 -13.67
CA ILE A 36 6.18 27.86 -12.29
C ILE A 36 4.71 28.29 -12.29
N GLU A 37 4.33 29.22 -13.16
CA GLU A 37 2.94 29.68 -13.32
C GLU A 37 2.02 28.52 -13.73
N ASP A 38 2.46 27.66 -14.65
CA ASP A 38 1.73 26.42 -15.00
C ASP A 38 1.57 25.47 -13.83
N LEU A 39 2.62 25.28 -13.03
CA LEU A 39 2.56 24.44 -11.82
C LEU A 39 1.56 25.00 -10.81
N ASP A 40 1.59 26.31 -10.55
CA ASP A 40 0.67 26.96 -9.62
C ASP A 40 -0.78 26.85 -10.12
N HIS A 41 -0.98 27.08 -11.43
CA HIS A 41 -2.29 26.96 -12.06
C HIS A 41 -2.86 25.54 -11.98
N VAL A 42 -2.05 24.52 -12.28
CA VAL A 42 -2.44 23.10 -12.13
C VAL A 42 -2.69 22.78 -10.66
N GLY A 43 -1.86 23.28 -9.75
CA GLY A 43 -2.06 23.13 -8.31
C GLY A 43 -3.42 23.66 -7.84
N ALA A 44 -3.76 24.88 -8.24
CA ALA A 44 -5.05 25.49 -7.92
C ALA A 44 -6.24 24.70 -8.51
N LYS A 45 -6.10 24.19 -9.74
CA LYS A 45 -7.13 23.31 -10.33
C LYS A 45 -7.33 22.01 -9.52
N ILE A 46 -6.24 21.36 -9.11
CA ILE A 46 -6.28 20.16 -8.29
C ILE A 46 -7.03 20.44 -6.99
N THR A 47 -6.68 21.52 -6.27
CA THR A 47 -7.33 21.88 -5.00
C THR A 47 -8.84 22.09 -5.20
N ARG A 48 -9.25 22.83 -6.22
CA ARG A 48 -10.68 23.06 -6.51
C ARG A 48 -11.43 21.76 -6.83
N ILE A 49 -10.81 20.84 -7.57
CA ILE A 49 -11.41 19.53 -7.88
C ILE A 49 -11.52 18.69 -6.60
N GLU A 50 -10.50 18.72 -5.74
CA GLU A 50 -10.51 18.01 -4.47
C GLU A 50 -11.60 18.51 -3.53
N GLU A 51 -11.80 19.82 -3.43
CA GLU A 51 -12.90 20.43 -2.67
C GLU A 51 -14.27 19.96 -3.20
N THR A 52 -14.42 19.91 -4.52
CA THR A 52 -15.65 19.44 -5.15
C THR A 52 -15.89 17.95 -4.86
N ILE A 53 -14.85 17.11 -4.95
CA ILE A 53 -14.94 15.69 -4.61
C ILE A 53 -15.28 15.51 -3.13
N GLU A 54 -14.66 16.27 -2.24
CA GLU A 54 -14.94 16.22 -0.80
C GLU A 54 -16.40 16.54 -0.51
N GLN A 55 -16.96 17.56 -1.16
CA GLN A 55 -18.39 17.89 -1.04
C GLN A 55 -19.29 16.75 -1.51
N GLN A 56 -18.98 16.14 -2.67
CA GLN A 56 -19.72 14.99 -3.19
C GLN A 56 -19.59 13.74 -2.31
N MET A 57 -18.48 13.59 -1.60
CA MET A 57 -18.22 12.47 -0.71
C MET A 57 -18.86 12.63 0.69
N ARG A 58 -19.44 13.79 1.03
CA ARG A 58 -20.09 14.02 2.33
C ARG A 58 -21.13 12.96 2.70
N PRO A 59 -22.03 12.50 1.80
CA PRO A 59 -22.98 11.44 2.13
C PRO A 59 -22.32 10.10 2.45
N PHE A 60 -21.08 9.88 2.01
CA PHE A 60 -20.36 8.61 2.08
C PHE A 60 -19.22 8.62 3.12
N GLN A 61 -19.19 9.60 4.01
CA GLN A 61 -18.10 9.79 4.99
C GLN A 61 -17.84 8.54 5.86
N SER A 62 -18.89 7.79 6.20
CA SER A 62 -18.72 6.55 6.97
C SER A 62 -17.92 5.48 6.20
N ALA A 63 -18.17 5.34 4.89
CA ALA A 63 -17.42 4.43 4.04
C ALA A 63 -15.98 4.91 3.81
N VAL A 64 -15.80 6.22 3.55
CA VAL A 64 -14.48 6.86 3.43
C VAL A 64 -13.67 6.63 4.71
N HIS A 65 -14.27 6.87 5.89
CA HIS A 65 -13.59 6.66 7.17
C HIS A 65 -13.14 5.21 7.35
N ARG A 66 -13.96 4.22 6.99
CA ARG A 66 -13.55 2.81 7.05
C ARG A 66 -12.32 2.54 6.20
N TRP A 67 -12.28 3.04 4.95
CA TRP A 67 -11.11 2.88 4.09
C TRP A 67 -9.86 3.57 4.64
N LEU A 68 -9.98 4.72 5.30
CA LEU A 68 -8.86 5.45 5.91
C LEU A 68 -8.20 4.68 7.06
N THR A 69 -8.90 3.71 7.68
CA THR A 69 -8.32 2.86 8.73
C THR A 69 -7.34 1.82 8.18
N VAL A 70 -7.36 1.56 6.88
CA VAL A 70 -6.45 0.60 6.23
C VAL A 70 -5.07 1.23 6.05
N PRO A 71 -3.98 0.58 6.52
CA PRO A 71 -2.63 1.10 6.31
C PRO A 71 -2.31 1.34 4.83
N GLY A 72 -1.82 2.55 4.53
CA GLY A 72 -1.45 2.93 3.16
C GLY A 72 -2.56 3.58 2.34
N ILE A 73 -3.78 3.68 2.85
CA ILE A 73 -4.89 4.39 2.21
C ILE A 73 -5.00 5.81 2.79
N LYS A 74 -5.06 6.81 1.89
CA LYS A 74 -5.31 8.22 2.20
C LYS A 74 -6.58 8.69 1.48
N HIS A 75 -7.01 9.93 1.75
CA HIS A 75 -8.30 10.48 1.28
C HIS A 75 -8.55 10.25 -0.22
N ARG A 76 -7.63 10.65 -1.11
CA ARG A 76 -7.80 10.46 -2.57
C ARG A 76 -8.07 8.99 -2.94
N LEU A 77 -7.33 8.09 -2.31
CA LEU A 77 -7.45 6.66 -2.57
C LEU A 77 -8.77 6.11 -2.00
N ALA A 78 -9.16 6.56 -0.79
CA ALA A 78 -10.43 6.19 -0.18
C ALA A 78 -11.61 6.67 -1.03
N TRP A 79 -11.57 7.90 -1.57
CA TRP A 79 -12.59 8.42 -2.48
C TRP A 79 -12.70 7.57 -3.75
N THR A 80 -11.55 7.22 -4.35
CA THR A 80 -11.54 6.34 -5.54
C THR A 80 -12.15 4.98 -5.22
N LEU A 81 -11.82 4.39 -4.06
CA LEU A 81 -12.37 3.09 -3.65
C LEU A 81 -13.87 3.16 -3.40
N VAL A 82 -14.36 4.22 -2.75
CA VAL A 82 -15.80 4.43 -2.54
C VAL A 82 -16.53 4.67 -3.86
N ALA A 83 -15.95 5.44 -4.78
CA ALA A 83 -16.55 5.70 -6.09
C ALA A 83 -16.65 4.43 -6.95
N GLU A 84 -15.65 3.54 -6.89
CA GLU A 84 -15.59 2.34 -7.73
C GLU A 84 -16.33 1.13 -7.11
N VAL A 85 -16.27 0.98 -5.79
CA VAL A 85 -16.84 -0.19 -5.08
C VAL A 85 -18.24 0.09 -4.55
N GLY A 86 -18.56 1.36 -4.36
CA GLY A 86 -19.77 1.81 -3.66
C GLY A 86 -19.57 1.91 -2.14
N PRO A 87 -20.50 2.59 -1.44
CA PRO A 87 -20.39 2.82 -0.01
C PRO A 87 -20.66 1.59 0.86
N THR A 88 -21.40 0.59 0.33
CA THR A 88 -21.79 -0.64 1.03
C THR A 88 -21.17 -1.89 0.43
N GLY A 89 -20.70 -1.81 -0.83
CA GLY A 89 -20.17 -2.96 -1.56
C GLY A 89 -21.24 -3.96 -2.05
N GLU A 90 -22.52 -3.65 -1.91
CA GLU A 90 -23.67 -4.53 -2.28
C GLU A 90 -23.75 -4.86 -3.77
N ALA A 91 -23.08 -4.07 -4.62
CA ALA A 91 -22.98 -4.35 -6.05
C ALA A 91 -22.29 -5.70 -6.37
N PHE A 92 -21.59 -6.28 -5.39
CA PHE A 92 -20.85 -7.52 -5.56
C PHE A 92 -21.37 -8.61 -4.61
N PRO A 93 -21.78 -9.78 -5.14
CA PRO A 93 -22.30 -10.88 -4.33
C PRO A 93 -21.29 -11.43 -3.32
N SER A 94 -19.98 -11.36 -3.65
CA SER A 94 -18.91 -11.82 -2.77
C SER A 94 -17.63 -11.00 -2.90
N ALA A 95 -16.76 -11.09 -1.91
CA ALA A 95 -15.42 -10.52 -1.98
C ALA A 95 -14.60 -11.09 -3.15
N ALA A 96 -14.83 -12.34 -3.52
CA ALA A 96 -14.15 -12.99 -4.63
C ALA A 96 -14.54 -12.38 -5.98
N ASP A 97 -15.83 -12.05 -6.16
CA ASP A 97 -16.34 -11.38 -7.36
C ASP A 97 -15.74 -9.97 -7.50
N LEU A 98 -15.72 -9.21 -6.41
CA LEU A 98 -15.10 -7.89 -6.37
C LEU A 98 -13.59 -7.95 -6.72
N VAL A 99 -12.84 -8.88 -6.12
CA VAL A 99 -11.41 -9.07 -6.38
C VAL A 99 -11.15 -9.51 -7.82
N SER A 100 -12.03 -10.35 -8.37
CA SER A 100 -11.97 -10.80 -9.77
C SER A 100 -12.24 -9.65 -10.74
N TRP A 101 -13.28 -8.85 -10.48
CA TRP A 101 -13.63 -7.67 -11.27
C TRP A 101 -12.52 -6.60 -11.24
N ALA A 102 -11.91 -6.37 -10.08
CA ALA A 102 -10.77 -5.46 -9.95
C ALA A 102 -9.50 -5.95 -10.68
N GLY A 103 -9.44 -7.21 -11.10
CA GLY A 103 -8.29 -7.80 -11.77
C GLY A 103 -7.08 -8.02 -10.87
N VAL A 104 -7.29 -8.12 -9.55
CA VAL A 104 -6.23 -8.43 -8.56
C VAL A 104 -6.28 -9.87 -8.06
N CYS A 105 -7.15 -10.70 -8.65
CA CYS A 105 -7.17 -12.14 -8.42
C CYS A 105 -6.07 -12.83 -9.24
N PRO A 106 -5.27 -13.74 -8.65
CA PRO A 106 -4.34 -14.54 -9.42
C PRO A 106 -5.10 -15.43 -10.41
N GLY A 107 -4.70 -15.42 -11.67
CA GLY A 107 -5.26 -16.29 -12.69
C GLY A 107 -5.01 -17.76 -12.35
N ASN A 108 -6.05 -18.58 -12.41
CA ASN A 108 -5.96 -20.02 -12.29
C ASN A 108 -6.14 -20.67 -13.66
N ASN A 109 -5.07 -20.68 -14.45
CA ASN A 109 -5.06 -21.35 -15.76
C ASN A 109 -4.38 -22.69 -15.61
N GLN A 110 -5.16 -23.72 -15.28
CA GLN A 110 -4.70 -25.08 -15.09
C GLN A 110 -5.54 -26.02 -15.93
N THR A 111 -4.90 -26.83 -16.77
CA THR A 111 -5.56 -27.84 -17.60
C THR A 111 -4.82 -29.16 -17.41
N ALA A 112 -5.53 -30.23 -17.10
CA ALA A 112 -4.97 -31.59 -16.91
C ALA A 112 -3.78 -31.63 -15.96
N GLY A 113 -3.86 -30.92 -14.81
CA GLY A 113 -2.79 -30.86 -13.82
C GLY A 113 -1.59 -29.97 -14.20
N LYS A 114 -1.53 -29.45 -15.42
CA LYS A 114 -0.46 -28.53 -15.86
C LYS A 114 -0.88 -27.07 -15.72
N ARG A 115 -0.11 -26.32 -14.94
CA ARG A 115 -0.31 -24.88 -14.74
C ARG A 115 0.28 -24.11 -15.91
N LYS A 116 -0.56 -23.46 -16.72
CA LYS A 116 -0.13 -22.70 -17.91
C LYS A 116 0.29 -21.27 -17.58
N SER A 117 -0.49 -20.52 -16.81
CA SER A 117 -0.19 -19.13 -16.47
C SER A 117 -0.80 -18.74 -15.13
N GLY A 118 -0.09 -17.90 -14.36
CA GLY A 118 -0.61 -17.25 -13.15
C GLY A 118 -0.82 -15.75 -13.35
N THR A 119 -0.98 -15.30 -14.60
CA THR A 119 -1.22 -13.89 -14.93
C THR A 119 -2.62 -13.51 -14.47
N THR A 120 -2.76 -12.35 -13.85
CA THR A 120 -4.08 -11.80 -13.49
C THR A 120 -4.86 -11.44 -14.74
N ARG A 121 -6.19 -11.58 -14.68
CA ARG A 121 -7.07 -11.10 -15.75
C ARG A 121 -6.98 -9.58 -15.87
N ALA A 122 -7.32 -9.05 -17.04
CA ALA A 122 -7.58 -7.63 -17.19
C ALA A 122 -8.81 -7.30 -16.33
N GLY A 123 -8.66 -6.39 -15.39
CA GLY A 123 -9.73 -5.90 -14.53
C GLY A 123 -9.96 -4.42 -14.76
N HIS A 124 -10.73 -3.80 -13.86
CA HIS A 124 -10.99 -2.36 -13.92
C HIS A 124 -9.68 -1.56 -13.70
N PRO A 125 -9.20 -0.82 -14.72
CA PRO A 125 -7.83 -0.28 -14.70
C PRO A 125 -7.61 0.76 -13.59
N TRP A 126 -8.59 1.61 -13.31
CA TRP A 126 -8.51 2.65 -12.28
C TRP A 126 -8.45 2.05 -10.88
N LEU A 127 -9.37 1.13 -10.59
CA LEU A 127 -9.40 0.45 -9.29
C LEU A 127 -8.13 -0.37 -9.06
N ARG A 128 -7.67 -1.10 -10.09
CA ARG A 128 -6.43 -1.87 -10.00
C ARG A 128 -5.24 -0.99 -9.71
N ARG A 129 -5.14 0.16 -10.35
CA ARG A 129 -4.07 1.15 -10.11
C ARG A 129 -4.12 1.65 -8.67
N ALA A 130 -5.29 2.09 -8.21
CA ALA A 130 -5.51 2.56 -6.85
C ALA A 130 -5.11 1.50 -5.80
N LEU A 131 -5.51 0.25 -6.01
CA LEU A 131 -5.16 -0.86 -5.12
C LEU A 131 -3.65 -1.18 -5.14
N CYS A 132 -2.98 -1.08 -6.29
CA CYS A 132 -1.53 -1.25 -6.36
C CYS A 132 -0.78 -0.13 -5.61
N GLU A 133 -1.26 1.11 -5.68
CA GLU A 133 -0.73 2.24 -4.92
C GLU A 133 -0.92 2.02 -3.40
N ALA A 134 -2.13 1.61 -2.98
CA ALA A 134 -2.41 1.23 -1.60
C ALA A 134 -1.49 0.13 -1.09
N ALA A 135 -1.38 -0.96 -1.85
CA ALA A 135 -0.55 -2.10 -1.50
C ALA A 135 0.93 -1.74 -1.41
N TRP A 136 1.41 -0.88 -2.30
CA TRP A 136 2.80 -0.39 -2.26
C TRP A 136 3.05 0.47 -1.03
N ALA A 137 2.14 1.39 -0.70
CA ALA A 137 2.22 2.21 0.51
C ALA A 137 2.15 1.34 1.78
N ALA A 138 1.18 0.41 1.84
CA ALA A 138 1.02 -0.53 2.94
C ALA A 138 2.26 -1.41 3.15
N SER A 139 2.90 -1.88 2.08
CA SER A 139 4.10 -2.73 2.17
C SER A 139 5.29 -2.06 2.85
N LYS A 140 5.30 -0.73 2.93
CA LYS A 140 6.34 0.08 3.59
C LYS A 140 6.03 0.45 5.04
N SER A 141 4.81 0.20 5.51
CA SER A 141 4.47 0.43 6.93
C SER A 141 5.26 -0.54 7.81
N LYS A 142 5.44 -0.20 9.10
CA LYS A 142 6.21 -1.04 10.02
C LYS A 142 5.27 -1.72 11.02
N GLY A 143 5.60 -2.95 11.40
CA GLY A 143 4.92 -3.64 12.50
C GLY A 143 3.46 -4.03 12.23
N THR A 144 3.06 -4.18 10.96
CA THR A 144 1.69 -4.52 10.58
C THR A 144 1.62 -5.78 9.74
N TYR A 145 0.41 -6.34 9.60
CA TYR A 145 0.12 -7.56 8.83
C TYR A 145 0.50 -7.47 7.35
N LEU A 146 0.11 -6.37 6.68
CA LEU A 146 0.27 -6.23 5.23
C LEU A 146 1.74 -6.25 4.78
N PRO A 147 2.69 -5.56 5.43
CA PRO A 147 4.13 -5.71 5.14
C PRO A 147 4.66 -7.11 5.42
N ALA A 148 4.16 -7.78 6.45
CA ALA A 148 4.58 -9.15 6.76
C ALA A 148 4.14 -10.10 5.64
N GLN A 149 2.91 -9.97 5.16
CA GLN A 149 2.38 -10.69 3.99
C GLN A 149 3.22 -10.42 2.74
N PHE A 150 3.50 -9.13 2.48
CA PHE A 150 4.31 -8.73 1.33
C PHE A 150 5.69 -9.37 1.35
N ARG A 151 6.44 -9.22 2.47
CA ARG A 151 7.80 -9.78 2.60
C ARG A 151 7.81 -11.30 2.45
N ARG A 152 6.85 -11.97 3.08
CA ARG A 152 6.73 -13.43 2.98
C ARG A 152 6.51 -13.88 1.54
N LEU A 153 5.61 -13.24 0.81
CA LEU A 153 5.31 -13.61 -0.58
C LEU A 153 6.41 -13.17 -1.55
N ALA A 154 7.02 -12.00 -1.34
CA ALA A 154 8.07 -11.47 -2.19
C ALA A 154 9.32 -12.36 -2.21
N ALA A 155 9.64 -13.00 -1.07
CA ALA A 155 10.80 -13.88 -0.93
C ALA A 155 10.80 -15.08 -1.89
N TRP A 156 9.63 -15.59 -2.30
CA TRP A 156 9.53 -16.78 -3.16
C TRP A 156 8.68 -16.60 -4.43
N ARG A 157 7.83 -15.57 -4.50
CA ARG A 157 6.99 -15.27 -5.68
C ARG A 157 7.43 -14.02 -6.42
N GLY A 158 8.35 -13.25 -5.85
CA GLY A 158 8.80 -11.97 -6.34
C GLY A 158 7.86 -10.80 -5.97
N PRO A 159 8.40 -9.55 -6.01
CA PRO A 159 7.71 -8.38 -5.47
C PRO A 159 6.43 -8.01 -6.23
N LYS A 160 6.37 -8.16 -7.54
CA LYS A 160 5.18 -7.83 -8.34
C LYS A 160 3.97 -8.70 -7.97
N ARG A 161 4.18 -10.02 -7.82
CA ARG A 161 3.11 -10.95 -7.42
C ARG A 161 2.71 -10.75 -5.96
N ALA A 162 3.65 -10.47 -5.08
CA ALA A 162 3.39 -10.15 -3.69
C ALA A 162 2.53 -8.88 -3.57
N LEU A 163 2.81 -7.85 -4.38
CA LEU A 163 2.03 -6.61 -4.40
C LEU A 163 0.57 -6.86 -4.77
N ILE A 164 0.32 -7.65 -5.81
CA ILE A 164 -1.05 -8.01 -6.22
C ILE A 164 -1.77 -8.80 -5.12
N ALA A 165 -1.07 -9.69 -4.41
CA ALA A 165 -1.67 -10.44 -3.31
C ALA A 165 -2.05 -9.51 -2.13
N VAL A 166 -1.22 -8.50 -1.81
CA VAL A 166 -1.56 -7.49 -0.81
C VAL A 166 -2.73 -6.62 -1.28
N ALA A 167 -2.75 -6.22 -2.55
CA ALA A 167 -3.87 -5.47 -3.14
C ALA A 167 -5.19 -6.27 -3.03
N SER A 168 -5.15 -7.56 -3.32
CA SER A 168 -6.28 -8.47 -3.14
C SER A 168 -6.73 -8.55 -1.68
N ALA A 169 -5.78 -8.66 -0.73
CA ALA A 169 -6.09 -8.71 0.71
C ALA A 169 -6.73 -7.40 1.20
N ILE A 170 -6.23 -6.24 0.75
CA ILE A 170 -6.81 -4.92 1.05
C ILE A 170 -8.26 -4.85 0.55
N LEU A 171 -8.52 -5.25 -0.69
CA LEU A 171 -9.85 -5.19 -1.27
C LEU A 171 -10.82 -6.16 -0.59
N THR A 172 -10.36 -7.36 -0.26
CA THR A 172 -11.14 -8.36 0.50
C THR A 172 -11.49 -7.82 1.90
N ALA A 173 -10.53 -7.25 2.62
CA ALA A 173 -10.79 -6.61 3.91
C ALA A 173 -11.80 -5.47 3.77
N GLY A 174 -11.64 -4.61 2.77
CA GLY A 174 -12.55 -3.52 2.45
C GLY A 174 -13.98 -3.98 2.19
N TYR A 175 -14.16 -5.05 1.43
CA TYR A 175 -15.47 -5.65 1.20
C TYR A 175 -16.17 -6.00 2.53
N TYR A 176 -15.49 -6.73 3.41
CA TYR A 176 -16.07 -7.11 4.70
C TYR A 176 -16.26 -5.93 5.64
N MET A 177 -15.38 -4.93 5.62
CA MET A 177 -15.53 -3.70 6.39
C MET A 177 -16.79 -2.93 5.98
N LEU A 178 -17.03 -2.79 4.68
CA LEU A 178 -18.22 -2.10 4.16
C LEU A 178 -19.51 -2.86 4.53
N HIS A 179 -19.57 -4.19 4.30
CA HIS A 179 -20.73 -5.02 4.60
C HIS A 179 -21.06 -5.09 6.10
N ARG A 180 -20.04 -5.18 6.96
CA ARG A 180 -20.24 -5.32 8.41
C ARG A 180 -20.28 -3.99 9.15
N GLY A 181 -20.02 -2.88 8.46
CA GLY A 181 -19.95 -1.57 9.07
C GLY A 181 -18.76 -1.39 10.04
N THR A 182 -17.71 -2.21 9.93
CA THR A 182 -16.55 -2.23 10.82
C THR A 182 -15.36 -1.48 10.24
N THR A 183 -14.36 -1.19 11.06
CA THR A 183 -13.06 -0.64 10.66
C THR A 183 -12.04 -1.76 10.44
N TYR A 184 -10.90 -1.41 9.84
CA TYR A 184 -9.80 -2.36 9.63
C TYR A 184 -9.25 -2.83 10.98
N GLN A 185 -9.15 -4.15 11.12
CA GLN A 185 -8.54 -4.77 12.28
C GLN A 185 -7.13 -5.27 11.92
N GLU A 186 -6.15 -4.71 12.61
CA GLU A 186 -4.75 -5.10 12.41
C GLU A 186 -4.47 -6.46 13.07
N LEU A 187 -3.98 -7.40 12.26
CA LEU A 187 -3.70 -8.77 12.70
C LEU A 187 -2.28 -8.95 13.29
N GLY A 188 -1.45 -7.92 13.11
CA GLY A 188 -0.07 -7.90 13.59
C GLY A 188 0.95 -8.56 12.67
N PRO A 189 2.25 -8.24 12.85
CA PRO A 189 3.33 -8.75 12.01
C PRO A 189 3.55 -10.26 12.16
N ASP A 190 3.17 -10.82 13.31
CA ASP A 190 3.42 -12.23 13.69
C ASP A 190 2.28 -13.16 13.27
N TYR A 191 1.27 -12.64 12.60
CA TYR A 191 0.08 -13.40 12.20
C TYR A 191 0.43 -14.73 11.50
N PHE A 192 1.44 -14.71 10.63
CA PHE A 192 1.86 -15.90 9.88
C PHE A 192 2.72 -16.88 10.67
N ASP A 193 3.28 -16.47 11.79
CA ASP A 193 4.10 -17.32 12.66
C ASP A 193 3.27 -17.94 13.79
N LYS A 194 2.15 -17.30 14.20
CA LYS A 194 1.24 -17.80 15.24
C LYS A 194 0.67 -19.22 14.98
N PRO A 195 0.22 -19.58 13.75
CA PRO A 195 -0.35 -20.90 13.50
C PRO A 195 0.68 -22.04 13.61
N ASN A 196 1.97 -21.75 13.53
CA ASN A 196 3.03 -22.76 13.56
C ASN A 196 4.30 -22.20 14.22
N THR A 197 4.19 -21.86 15.50
CA THR A 197 5.28 -21.28 16.31
C THR A 197 6.51 -22.18 16.34
N VAL A 198 6.33 -23.50 16.44
CA VAL A 198 7.42 -24.48 16.46
C VAL A 198 8.25 -24.39 15.16
N ARG A 199 7.59 -24.31 14.01
CA ARG A 199 8.26 -24.20 12.70
C ARG A 199 8.94 -22.85 12.51
N ALA A 200 8.32 -21.78 13.01
CA ALA A 200 8.90 -20.44 13.00
C ALA A 200 10.16 -20.39 13.88
N THR A 201 10.10 -20.92 15.09
CA THR A 201 11.22 -21.01 16.02
C THR A 201 12.37 -21.81 15.41
N HIS A 202 12.11 -23.00 14.88
CA HIS A 202 13.14 -23.83 14.24
C HIS A 202 13.83 -23.12 13.07
N ARG A 203 13.07 -22.37 12.24
CA ARG A 203 13.62 -21.58 11.13
C ARG A 203 14.55 -20.47 11.63
N LEU A 204 14.18 -19.78 12.71
CA LEU A 204 14.98 -18.70 13.30
C LEU A 204 16.25 -19.25 13.94
N VAL A 205 16.15 -20.35 14.70
CA VAL A 205 17.31 -21.04 15.28
C VAL A 205 18.30 -21.43 14.20
N LYS A 206 17.83 -22.13 13.18
CA LYS A 206 18.67 -22.59 12.06
C LYS A 206 19.37 -21.45 11.33
N ARG A 207 18.73 -20.27 11.24
CA ARG A 207 19.32 -19.08 10.66
C ARG A 207 20.40 -18.45 11.55
N LEU A 208 20.21 -18.45 12.87
CA LEU A 208 21.21 -17.98 13.82
C LEU A 208 22.42 -18.91 13.90
N GLU A 209 22.20 -20.22 13.86
CA GLU A 209 23.25 -21.23 13.81
C GLU A 209 24.10 -21.09 12.53
N ALA A 210 23.46 -20.85 11.37
CA ALA A 210 24.15 -20.59 10.10
C ALA A 210 24.99 -19.30 10.12
N LEU A 211 24.69 -18.35 11.01
CA LEU A 211 25.48 -17.15 11.25
C LEU A 211 26.58 -17.36 12.31
N GLY A 212 26.80 -18.59 12.79
CA GLY A 212 27.85 -18.96 13.75
C GLY A 212 27.45 -18.79 15.23
N HIS A 213 26.17 -18.61 15.54
CA HIS A 213 25.69 -18.46 16.91
C HIS A 213 25.21 -19.80 17.47
N ARG A 214 25.57 -20.13 18.72
CA ARG A 214 24.93 -21.20 19.48
C ARG A 214 23.63 -20.67 20.09
N VAL A 215 22.48 -21.28 19.78
CA VAL A 215 21.17 -20.82 20.24
C VAL A 215 20.64 -21.75 21.32
N ILE A 216 20.31 -21.18 22.47
CA ILE A 216 19.64 -21.89 23.58
C ILE A 216 18.27 -21.23 23.72
N LEU A 217 17.20 -22.01 23.68
CA LEU A 217 15.83 -21.54 23.81
C LEU A 217 15.33 -21.83 25.23
N GLU A 218 14.96 -20.77 25.94
CA GLU A 218 14.28 -20.86 27.22
C GLU A 218 12.81 -20.43 27.05
N PRO A 219 11.82 -21.22 27.50
CA PRO A 219 10.42 -20.82 27.42
C PRO A 219 10.16 -19.63 28.34
N ARG A 220 9.68 -18.51 27.76
CA ARG A 220 9.26 -17.37 28.56
C ARG A 220 7.90 -17.67 29.21
N PHE A 221 7.87 -17.69 30.52
CA PHE A 221 6.61 -17.79 31.27
C PHE A 221 5.79 -16.52 31.03
N ILE A 222 4.70 -16.62 30.30
CA ILE A 222 3.72 -15.55 30.15
C ILE A 222 2.60 -15.88 31.16
N PRO A 223 2.45 -15.08 32.24
CA PRO A 223 1.33 -15.29 33.15
C PRO A 223 0.03 -15.10 32.37
N ALA A 224 -0.94 -16.02 32.61
CA ALA A 224 -2.26 -15.91 32.02
C ALA A 224 -2.89 -14.56 32.41
N PRO A 225 -3.62 -13.87 31.49
CA PRO A 225 -4.35 -12.68 31.85
C PRO A 225 -5.32 -13.03 32.97
N SER A 226 -5.22 -12.33 34.09
CA SER A 226 -6.17 -12.43 35.21
C SER A 226 -7.56 -12.07 34.68
N SER A 227 -8.50 -13.00 34.88
CA SER A 227 -9.92 -12.92 34.54
C SER A 227 -10.59 -11.74 35.21
#